data_ab19ee51390d7c0a8235f479d424b237
#
_entry.id   ab19ee51390d7c0a8235f479d424b237
#
_cell.length_a   1.000
_cell.length_b   1.000
_cell.length_c   1.000
_cell.angle_alpha   90.00
_cell.angle_beta   90.00
_cell.angle_gamma   90.00
#
_symmetry.space_group_name_H-M   'P 1'
#
loop_
_entity.id
_entity.type
_entity.pdbx_description
1 polymer ?
#
loop_
_entity_poly.entity_id
_entity_poly.type
_entity_poly.pdbx_seq_one_letter_code
_entity_poly.pdbx_strand_id
1 'polypeptide(L)'
;VTTTSRYSSDVCDEAYVLDAAAFFAGYQLYLTKNVYTVKEVIQEVKDSESLKNLQLALSAGRVEILEPGEAHRERINRLAGELNMLSKLSKADLELLALASDLRERCGRVVVISDDSAVRRVATRIGAATLTIKYWRTRTKQK
;
A
#
# COMPACT_ATOMS: atom_id res chain seq x y z
N VAL A 1 8.15 15.14 -10.77
CA VAL A 1 7.02 14.46 -10.23
C VAL A 1 6.59 15.07 -8.93
N THR A 2 5.41 15.36 -8.89
CA THR A 2 4.92 16.02 -7.73
C THR A 2 4.17 15.08 -6.86
N THR A 3 4.86 14.07 -6.48
CA THR A 3 4.23 13.04 -5.69
C THR A 3 3.69 13.56 -4.41
N THR A 4 4.22 14.67 -3.95
CA THR A 4 3.74 15.21 -2.71
C THR A 4 2.47 15.97 -2.87
N SER A 5 2.16 16.37 -4.08
CA SER A 5 0.92 17.07 -4.21
C SER A 5 -0.19 16.13 -3.89
N ARG A 6 -1.22 16.70 -3.48
CA ARG A 6 -2.41 15.93 -3.37
C ARG A 6 -2.67 15.40 -4.73
N TYR A 7 -3.05 14.18 -4.79
CA TYR A 7 -3.57 13.69 -6.00
C TYR A 7 -4.67 14.62 -6.40
N SER A 8 -4.92 14.67 -7.66
CA SER A 8 -5.99 15.52 -8.16
C SER A 8 -7.28 15.14 -7.45
N SER A 9 -8.27 15.98 -7.61
CA SER A 9 -9.57 15.71 -7.02
C SER A 9 -10.26 14.51 -7.68
N ASP A 10 -9.66 13.97 -8.72
CA ASP A 10 -10.28 12.88 -9.44
C ASP A 10 -10.40 11.65 -8.55
N VAL A 11 -11.54 10.96 -8.72
CA VAL A 11 -11.84 9.75 -8.02
C VAL A 11 -11.39 8.59 -8.88
N CYS A 12 -10.83 7.56 -8.28
CA CYS A 12 -10.51 6.37 -9.02
C CYS A 12 -11.50 5.27 -8.64
N ASP A 13 -11.64 4.28 -9.50
CA ASP A 13 -12.54 3.18 -9.21
C ASP A 13 -11.94 2.27 -8.16
N GLU A 14 -10.68 1.90 -8.35
CA GLU A 14 -10.03 0.95 -7.46
C GLU A 14 -8.56 1.30 -7.37
N ALA A 15 -8.04 1.33 -6.15
CA ALA A 15 -6.64 1.60 -5.88
C ALA A 15 -6.02 0.41 -5.15
N TYR A 16 -4.78 0.11 -5.49
CA TYR A 16 -4.01 -0.96 -4.85
C TYR A 16 -2.87 -0.35 -4.07
N VAL A 17 -2.72 -0.76 -2.82
CA VAL A 17 -1.68 -0.24 -1.93
C VAL A 17 -0.81 -1.41 -1.54
N LEU A 18 0.47 -1.36 -1.88
CA LEU A 18 1.38 -2.47 -1.75
C LEU A 18 2.43 -2.23 -0.67
N ASP A 19 2.62 -3.24 0.20
CA ASP A 19 3.73 -3.19 1.15
C ASP A 19 5.00 -3.77 0.50
N ALA A 20 6.10 -3.79 1.26
CA ALA A 20 7.38 -4.24 0.72
C ALA A 20 7.33 -5.69 0.24
N ALA A 21 6.66 -6.55 1.00
CA ALA A 21 6.57 -7.97 0.63
C ALA A 21 5.83 -8.15 -0.67
N ALA A 22 4.85 -7.30 -0.96
CA ALA A 22 4.13 -7.37 -2.23
C ALA A 22 5.06 -7.05 -3.41
N PHE A 23 5.97 -6.09 -3.21
CA PHE A 23 6.96 -5.79 -4.25
C PHE A 23 7.94 -6.94 -4.44
N PHE A 24 8.38 -7.57 -3.35
CA PHE A 24 9.24 -8.75 -3.46
C PHE A 24 8.55 -9.86 -4.22
N ALA A 25 7.23 -9.97 -4.08
CA ALA A 25 6.46 -11.00 -4.77
C ALA A 25 6.14 -10.64 -6.21
N GLY A 26 6.44 -9.42 -6.64
CA GLY A 26 6.26 -9.02 -8.03
C GLY A 26 4.89 -8.51 -8.38
N TYR A 27 4.10 -8.11 -7.40
CA TYR A 27 2.74 -7.62 -7.68
C TYR A 27 2.73 -6.44 -8.67
N GLN A 28 3.77 -5.59 -8.62
CA GLN A 28 3.84 -4.45 -9.53
C GLN A 28 3.95 -4.85 -10.98
N LEU A 29 4.25 -6.13 -11.25
CA LEU A 29 4.33 -6.63 -12.61
C LEU A 29 2.98 -7.05 -13.16
N TYR A 30 2.01 -7.24 -12.31
CA TYR A 30 0.69 -7.72 -12.71
C TYR A 30 -0.38 -6.64 -12.68
N LEU A 31 -0.26 -5.70 -11.76
CA LEU A 31 -1.22 -4.62 -11.66
C LEU A 31 -0.80 -3.51 -12.60
N THR A 32 -1.72 -2.99 -13.37
CA THR A 32 -1.38 -2.09 -14.47
C THR A 32 -1.69 -0.63 -14.20
N LYS A 33 -2.54 -0.32 -13.22
CA LYS A 33 -2.86 1.07 -12.92
C LYS A 33 -3.33 1.21 -11.49
N ASN A 34 -3.24 2.43 -10.99
CA ASN A 34 -3.72 2.79 -9.65
C ASN A 34 -3.02 1.97 -8.56
N VAL A 35 -1.71 1.80 -8.72
CA VAL A 35 -0.87 1.09 -7.76
C VAL A 35 -0.05 2.12 -7.01
N TYR A 36 -0.15 2.12 -5.70
CA TYR A 36 0.43 3.16 -4.87
C TYR A 36 1.19 2.56 -3.70
N THR A 37 2.18 3.32 -3.26
CA THR A 37 2.91 2.98 -2.04
C THR A 37 3.45 4.27 -1.43
N VAL A 38 4.18 4.13 -0.33
CA VAL A 38 4.79 5.27 0.36
C VAL A 38 6.30 5.11 0.30
N LYS A 39 7.01 6.23 0.48
CA LYS A 39 8.48 6.21 0.39
C LYS A 39 9.11 5.29 1.43
N GLU A 40 8.49 5.19 2.61
CA GLU A 40 9.02 4.33 3.66
C GLU A 40 9.05 2.87 3.25
N VAL A 41 8.05 2.43 2.47
CA VAL A 41 8.05 1.08 1.94
C VAL A 41 9.18 0.89 0.93
N ILE A 42 9.37 1.88 0.07
CA ILE A 42 10.46 1.81 -0.92
C ILE A 42 11.80 1.65 -0.23
N GLN A 43 11.99 2.35 0.88
CA GLN A 43 13.25 2.30 1.62
C GLN A 43 13.54 0.92 2.20
N GLU A 44 12.52 0.09 2.35
CA GLU A 44 12.70 -1.27 2.84
C GLU A 44 13.07 -2.26 1.75
N VAL A 45 12.96 -1.86 0.48
CA VAL A 45 13.27 -2.75 -0.63
C VAL A 45 14.76 -2.62 -0.91
N LYS A 46 15.53 -3.60 -0.44
CA LYS A 46 16.99 -3.54 -0.54
C LYS A 46 17.60 -4.57 -1.46
N ASP A 47 16.83 -5.60 -1.78
CA ASP A 47 17.27 -6.60 -2.73
C ASP A 47 17.45 -5.96 -4.11
N SER A 48 18.60 -6.21 -4.75
CA SER A 48 18.93 -5.49 -5.97
C SER A 48 17.97 -5.79 -7.11
N GLU A 49 17.51 -7.02 -7.22
CA GLU A 49 16.57 -7.37 -8.29
C GLU A 49 15.21 -6.74 -8.05
N SER A 50 14.72 -6.78 -6.83
CA SER A 50 13.43 -6.16 -6.49
C SER A 50 13.50 -4.65 -6.68
N LEU A 51 14.61 -4.04 -6.28
CA LEU A 51 14.78 -2.61 -6.44
C LEU A 51 14.80 -2.21 -7.90
N LYS A 52 15.47 -2.99 -8.73
CA LYS A 52 15.52 -2.73 -10.16
C LYS A 52 14.12 -2.82 -10.78
N ASN A 53 13.36 -3.86 -10.43
CA ASN A 53 12.02 -4.02 -10.95
C ASN A 53 11.12 -2.88 -10.50
N LEU A 54 11.27 -2.47 -9.25
CA LEU A 54 10.50 -1.35 -8.73
C LEU A 54 10.83 -0.05 -9.45
N GLN A 55 12.12 0.20 -9.69
CA GLN A 55 12.52 1.40 -10.41
C GLN A 55 11.96 1.43 -11.82
N LEU A 56 11.90 0.27 -12.48
CA LEU A 56 11.30 0.21 -13.80
C LEU A 56 9.81 0.51 -13.74
N ALA A 57 9.13 -0.01 -12.74
CA ALA A 57 7.70 0.25 -12.59
C ALA A 57 7.42 1.72 -12.31
N LEU A 58 8.26 2.35 -11.49
CA LEU A 58 8.12 3.77 -11.20
C LEU A 58 8.36 4.61 -12.45
N SER A 59 9.40 4.29 -13.22
CA SER A 59 9.71 5.01 -14.43
C SER A 59 8.62 4.88 -15.48
N ALA A 60 7.98 3.73 -15.52
CA ALA A 60 6.89 3.49 -16.47
C ALA A 60 5.55 4.04 -15.98
N GLY A 61 5.51 4.64 -14.81
CA GLY A 61 4.26 5.19 -14.28
C GLY A 61 3.29 4.14 -13.77
N ARG A 62 3.76 2.93 -13.51
CA ARG A 62 2.89 1.85 -13.08
C ARG A 62 2.70 1.83 -11.57
N VAL A 63 3.59 2.45 -10.83
CA VAL A 63 3.51 2.59 -9.38
C VAL A 63 3.78 4.04 -9.05
N GLU A 64 2.98 4.61 -8.18
CA GLU A 64 3.19 5.98 -7.70
C GLU A 64 3.48 5.99 -6.23
N ILE A 65 4.41 6.84 -5.83
CA ILE A 65 4.71 7.07 -4.42
C ILE A 65 3.93 8.30 -4.00
N LEU A 66 3.07 8.12 -3.01
CA LEU A 66 2.24 9.21 -2.51
C LEU A 66 2.50 9.43 -1.03
N GLU A 67 2.24 10.64 -0.58
CA GLU A 67 2.38 10.98 0.83
C GLU A 67 0.99 11.19 1.42
N PRO A 68 0.64 10.44 2.49
CA PRO A 68 -0.68 10.61 3.09
C PRO A 68 -0.79 11.93 3.83
N GLY A 69 -2.02 12.43 3.95
CA GLY A 69 -2.26 13.63 4.72
C GLY A 69 -2.09 13.39 6.20
N GLU A 70 -1.75 14.47 6.90
CA GLU A 70 -1.45 14.39 8.33
C GLU A 70 -2.65 13.89 9.13
N ALA A 71 -3.85 14.29 8.75
CA ALA A 71 -5.05 13.83 9.45
C ALA A 71 -5.19 12.31 9.39
N HIS A 72 -4.79 11.73 8.28
CA HIS A 72 -4.86 10.27 8.14
C HIS A 72 -3.79 9.58 8.95
N ARG A 73 -2.61 10.18 9.08
CA ARG A 73 -1.58 9.65 9.97
C ARG A 73 -2.08 9.61 11.40
N GLU A 74 -2.70 10.68 11.85
CA GLU A 74 -3.22 10.74 13.20
C GLU A 74 -4.33 9.73 13.41
N ARG A 75 -5.20 9.58 12.42
CA ARG A 75 -6.27 8.62 12.50
C ARG A 75 -5.75 7.20 12.65
N ILE A 76 -4.74 6.84 11.85
CA ILE A 76 -4.18 5.49 11.91
C ILE A 76 -3.47 5.24 13.24
N ASN A 77 -2.71 6.22 13.72
CA ASN A 77 -2.05 6.07 15.02
C ASN A 77 -3.07 5.84 16.13
N ARG A 78 -4.15 6.58 16.12
CA ARG A 78 -5.18 6.42 17.13
C ARG A 78 -5.86 5.06 17.02
N LEU A 79 -6.20 4.67 15.81
CA LEU A 79 -6.88 3.40 15.59
C LEU A 79 -5.99 2.23 15.97
N ALA A 80 -4.72 2.27 15.58
CA ALA A 80 -3.77 1.21 15.89
C ALA A 80 -3.59 1.10 17.41
N GLY A 81 -3.59 2.25 18.11
CA GLY A 81 -3.51 2.25 19.55
C GLY A 81 -4.73 1.61 20.18
N GLU A 82 -5.90 1.92 19.65
CA GLU A 82 -7.15 1.35 20.18
C GLU A 82 -7.21 -0.16 19.97
N LEU A 83 -6.59 -0.65 18.91
CA LEU A 83 -6.58 -2.07 18.62
C LEU A 83 -5.37 -2.79 19.24
N ASN A 84 -4.54 -2.05 19.98
CA ASN A 84 -3.32 -2.59 20.58
C ASN A 84 -2.37 -3.16 19.54
N MET A 85 -2.27 -2.48 18.40
CA MET A 85 -1.44 -2.93 17.29
C MET A 85 -0.20 -2.07 17.06
N LEU A 86 -0.05 -0.96 17.82
CA LEU A 86 1.07 -0.04 17.56
C LEU A 86 2.43 -0.72 17.64
N SER A 87 2.62 -1.61 18.61
CA SER A 87 3.91 -2.28 18.76
C SER A 87 4.18 -3.29 17.65
N LYS A 88 3.17 -3.65 16.88
CA LYS A 88 3.29 -4.63 15.81
C LYS A 88 3.42 -4.00 14.43
N LEU A 89 3.32 -2.69 14.35
CA LEU A 89 3.35 -1.99 13.07
C LEU A 89 4.60 -1.13 12.99
N SER A 90 5.33 -1.27 11.88
CA SER A 90 6.49 -0.43 11.63
C SER A 90 6.03 0.95 11.18
N LYS A 91 6.99 1.88 11.08
CA LYS A 91 6.68 3.19 10.55
C LYS A 91 6.15 3.07 9.12
N ALA A 92 6.77 2.21 8.31
CA ALA A 92 6.31 2.01 6.95
C ALA A 92 4.88 1.48 6.92
N ASP A 93 4.55 0.57 7.82
CA ASP A 93 3.19 0.04 7.91
C ASP A 93 2.19 1.13 8.24
N LEU A 94 2.53 1.99 9.20
CA LEU A 94 1.64 3.06 9.60
C LEU A 94 1.43 4.06 8.47
N GLU A 95 2.50 4.40 7.75
CA GLU A 95 2.38 5.32 6.62
C GLU A 95 1.56 4.70 5.50
N LEU A 96 1.75 3.42 5.25
CA LEU A 96 0.99 2.73 4.22
C LEU A 96 -0.49 2.72 4.55
N LEU A 97 -0.83 2.46 5.80
CA LEU A 97 -2.22 2.45 6.23
C LEU A 97 -2.82 3.86 6.19
N ALA A 98 -2.01 4.87 6.50
CA ALA A 98 -2.48 6.25 6.38
C ALA A 98 -2.79 6.59 4.93
N LEU A 99 -1.97 6.12 4.00
CA LEU A 99 -2.25 6.31 2.58
C LEU A 99 -3.52 5.60 2.17
N ALA A 100 -3.73 4.37 2.64
CA ALA A 100 -4.95 3.64 2.32
C ALA A 100 -6.18 4.39 2.84
N SER A 101 -6.09 4.95 4.04
CA SER A 101 -7.17 5.73 4.60
C SER A 101 -7.47 6.96 3.75
N ASP A 102 -6.42 7.65 3.29
CA ASP A 102 -6.57 8.83 2.46
C ASP A 102 -7.22 8.46 1.12
N LEU A 103 -6.75 7.39 0.51
CA LEU A 103 -7.32 6.94 -0.77
C LEU A 103 -8.77 6.48 -0.65
N ARG A 104 -9.17 6.01 0.53
CA ARG A 104 -10.57 5.62 0.73
C ARG A 104 -11.53 6.79 0.52
N GLU A 105 -11.06 8.00 0.73
CA GLU A 105 -11.89 9.17 0.51
C GLU A 105 -11.99 9.55 -0.96
N ARG A 106 -11.12 9.00 -1.80
CA ARG A 106 -11.03 9.42 -3.19
C ARG A 106 -11.40 8.34 -4.18
N CYS A 107 -11.28 7.09 -3.77
CA CYS A 107 -11.49 5.97 -4.67
C CYS A 107 -12.64 5.12 -4.20
N GLY A 108 -13.30 4.46 -5.13
CA GLY A 108 -14.44 3.63 -4.81
C GLY A 108 -14.06 2.41 -4.00
N ARG A 109 -12.86 1.88 -4.23
CA ARG A 109 -12.38 0.73 -3.50
C ARG A 109 -10.87 0.82 -3.32
N VAL A 110 -10.40 0.45 -2.15
CA VAL A 110 -8.96 0.40 -1.87
C VAL A 110 -8.64 -1.01 -1.41
N VAL A 111 -7.62 -1.59 -2.03
CA VAL A 111 -7.17 -2.94 -1.70
C VAL A 111 -5.74 -2.85 -1.16
N VAL A 112 -5.54 -3.29 0.07
CA VAL A 112 -4.21 -3.35 0.68
C VAL A 112 -3.69 -4.77 0.53
N ILE A 113 -2.50 -4.91 -0.04
CA ILE A 113 -1.90 -6.21 -0.29
C ILE A 113 -0.76 -6.42 0.70
N SER A 114 -0.96 -7.32 1.64
CA SER A 114 -0.01 -7.57 2.71
C SER A 114 -0.32 -8.92 3.36
N ASP A 115 0.74 -9.63 3.76
CA ASP A 115 0.59 -10.84 4.54
C ASP A 115 0.61 -10.56 6.05
N ASP A 116 0.90 -9.35 6.46
CA ASP A 116 0.96 -8.98 7.87
C ASP A 116 -0.44 -8.85 8.44
N SER A 117 -0.76 -9.67 9.45
CA SER A 117 -2.10 -9.68 9.99
C SER A 117 -2.46 -8.37 10.70
N ALA A 118 -1.48 -7.72 11.32
CA ALA A 118 -1.75 -6.44 11.98
C ALA A 118 -2.11 -5.37 10.95
N VAL A 119 -1.39 -5.34 9.83
CA VAL A 119 -1.69 -4.41 8.75
C VAL A 119 -3.10 -4.67 8.21
N ARG A 120 -3.42 -5.93 7.94
CA ARG A 120 -4.73 -6.25 7.39
C ARG A 120 -5.87 -5.92 8.35
N ARG A 121 -5.62 -6.11 9.64
CA ARG A 121 -6.65 -5.81 10.63
C ARG A 121 -6.99 -4.32 10.66
N VAL A 122 -5.98 -3.47 10.65
CA VAL A 122 -6.22 -2.03 10.64
C VAL A 122 -6.84 -1.62 9.31
N ALA A 123 -6.35 -2.19 8.19
CA ALA A 123 -6.90 -1.88 6.88
C ALA A 123 -8.39 -2.18 6.80
N THR A 124 -8.80 -3.32 7.35
CA THR A 124 -10.21 -3.68 7.36
C THR A 124 -11.04 -2.66 8.14
N ARG A 125 -10.52 -2.18 9.25
CA ARG A 125 -11.24 -1.23 10.09
C ARG A 125 -11.45 0.12 9.40
N ILE A 126 -10.58 0.49 8.46
CA ILE A 126 -10.77 1.74 7.71
C ILE A 126 -11.57 1.53 6.43
N GLY A 127 -12.08 0.34 6.22
CA GLY A 127 -12.94 0.07 5.07
C GLY A 127 -12.21 -0.37 3.82
N ALA A 128 -10.93 -0.73 3.92
CA ALA A 128 -10.20 -1.25 2.78
C ALA A 128 -10.40 -2.75 2.67
N ALA A 129 -10.36 -3.26 1.45
CA ALA A 129 -10.27 -4.68 1.22
C ALA A 129 -8.81 -5.10 1.39
N THR A 130 -8.58 -6.37 1.67
CA THR A 130 -7.23 -6.87 1.84
C THR A 130 -7.03 -8.13 1.02
N LEU A 131 -5.80 -8.29 0.53
CA LEU A 131 -5.38 -9.53 -0.14
C LEU A 131 -4.07 -9.97 0.47
N THR A 132 -3.93 -11.28 0.62
CA THR A 132 -2.67 -11.84 1.07
C THR A 132 -1.82 -12.22 -0.14
N ILE A 133 -0.53 -12.14 0.03
CA ILE A 133 0.40 -12.52 -1.03
C ILE A 133 0.35 -14.02 -1.26
N LYS A 134 0.18 -14.78 -0.19
CA LYS A 134 0.04 -16.23 -0.29
C LYS A 134 -1.14 -16.63 -1.16
N TYR A 135 -2.26 -15.95 -0.96
CA TYR A 135 -3.45 -16.26 -1.73
C TYR A 135 -3.19 -16.05 -3.22
N TRP A 136 -2.54 -14.95 -3.55
CA TRP A 136 -2.22 -14.65 -4.95
C TRP A 136 -1.33 -15.72 -5.55
N ARG A 137 -0.29 -16.12 -4.82
CA ARG A 137 0.63 -17.15 -5.31
C ARG A 137 -0.09 -18.47 -5.54
N THR A 138 -0.96 -18.83 -4.63
CA THR A 138 -1.72 -20.07 -4.77
C THR A 138 -2.56 -20.05 -6.03
N ARG A 139 -3.24 -18.94 -6.26
CA ARG A 139 -4.07 -18.82 -7.45
C ARG A 139 -3.27 -18.89 -8.73
N THR A 140 -2.11 -18.23 -8.77
CA THR A 140 -1.31 -18.25 -9.98
C THR A 140 -0.71 -19.61 -10.23
N LYS A 141 -0.39 -20.35 -9.19
CA LYS A 141 0.16 -21.68 -9.37
C LYS A 141 -0.86 -22.69 -9.87
N GLN A 142 -2.12 -22.44 -9.64
CA GLN A 142 -3.16 -23.36 -10.06
C GLN A 142 -3.47 -23.26 -11.55
N LYS A 143 -2.90 -22.30 -12.18
CA LYS A 143 -3.03 -22.19 -13.62
C LYS A 143 -1.96 -22.98 -14.32
#